data_ad999c9591398b009f2c3ed3888096bb
#
_entry.id   ad999c9591398b009f2c3ed3888096bb
#
_cell.length_a   1.000
_cell.length_b   1.000
_cell.length_c   1.000
_cell.angle_alpha   90.00
_cell.angle_beta   90.00
_cell.angle_gamma   90.00
#
_symmetry.space_group_name_H-M   'P 1'
#
loop_
_entity.id
_entity.type
_entity.pdbx_description
1 polymer ?
#
loop_
_entity_poly.entity_id
_entity_poly.type
_entity_poly.pdbx_seq_one_letter_code
_entity_poly.pdbx_strand_id
1 'polypeptide(L)'
;MLLLFGASISWLDANTGAAGHPRSPLSVGQQAPDFITSDTHGNMVALKEYHGRPVVLNFWATWCAPCRQEMSTLQAVYTAHQDKGLVILAISLDAAESPDEVRAHITSLGVTFPPLLDPQGSVAAHYNIFLLPSTIFIHPAGTVAAMHIGPMNRAQVEKHLVAIMPQQG
;
A
#
# COMPACT_ATOMS: atom_id res chain seq x y z
N MET A 1 -67.45 23.81 -21.78
CA MET A 1 -66.37 23.04 -22.44
C MET A 1 -65.06 23.48 -21.78
N LEU A 2 -64.66 22.73 -20.72
CA LEU A 2 -63.54 23.09 -19.86
C LEU A 2 -62.39 22.12 -20.17
N LEU A 3 -61.30 22.61 -20.75
CA LEU A 3 -60.11 21.83 -21.03
C LEU A 3 -59.18 21.92 -19.84
N LEU A 4 -58.98 20.79 -19.15
CA LEU A 4 -57.98 20.64 -18.11
C LEU A 4 -56.64 20.27 -18.73
N PHE A 5 -55.68 21.18 -18.66
CA PHE A 5 -54.27 20.91 -18.99
C PHE A 5 -53.62 20.19 -17.80
N GLY A 6 -53.37 18.90 -17.96
CA GLY A 6 -52.55 18.12 -17.03
C GLY A 6 -51.07 18.46 -17.19
N ALA A 7 -50.49 19.11 -16.22
CA ALA A 7 -49.02 19.28 -16.13
C ALA A 7 -48.36 18.01 -15.58
N SER A 8 -47.66 17.29 -16.45
CA SER A 8 -46.81 16.18 -16.04
C SER A 8 -45.55 16.73 -15.39
N ILE A 9 -45.42 16.59 -14.10
CA ILE A 9 -44.20 16.90 -13.37
C ILE A 9 -43.29 15.69 -13.51
N SER A 10 -42.29 15.81 -14.39
CA SER A 10 -41.19 14.85 -14.47
C SER A 10 -40.32 15.06 -13.24
N TRP A 11 -40.32 14.09 -12.34
CA TRP A 11 -39.34 13.99 -11.27
C TRP A 11 -37.97 13.64 -11.90
N LEU A 12 -37.11 14.61 -11.96
CA LEU A 12 -35.68 14.38 -12.21
C LEU A 12 -35.16 13.64 -10.98
N ASP A 13 -34.88 12.34 -11.14
CA ASP A 13 -34.08 11.57 -10.22
C ASP A 13 -32.68 12.18 -10.15
N ALA A 14 -32.48 13.03 -9.15
CA ALA A 14 -31.15 13.42 -8.72
C ALA A 14 -30.50 12.18 -8.10
N ASN A 15 -29.80 11.44 -8.94
CA ASN A 15 -28.94 10.35 -8.51
C ASN A 15 -27.82 10.92 -7.63
N THR A 16 -28.06 11.07 -6.35
CA THR A 16 -27.03 11.31 -5.34
C THR A 16 -26.26 10.01 -5.09
N GLY A 17 -25.50 9.61 -6.07
CA GLY A 17 -24.57 8.48 -5.95
C GLY A 17 -23.32 8.86 -5.17
N ALA A 18 -23.39 8.80 -3.85
CA ALA A 18 -22.21 8.70 -3.00
C ALA A 18 -22.57 8.12 -1.63
N ALA A 19 -23.33 7.03 -1.61
CA ALA A 19 -23.33 6.16 -0.45
C ALA A 19 -22.04 5.34 -0.51
N GLY A 20 -21.06 5.70 0.32
CA GLY A 20 -19.85 4.92 0.50
C GLY A 20 -20.23 3.50 0.91
N HIS A 21 -20.15 2.58 -0.04
CA HIS A 21 -20.29 1.16 0.27
C HIS A 21 -19.20 0.81 1.29
N PRO A 22 -19.51 0.07 2.35
CA PRO A 22 -18.47 -0.47 3.21
C PRO A 22 -17.54 -1.28 2.31
N ARG A 23 -16.29 -0.80 2.17
CA ARG A 23 -15.30 -1.50 1.36
C ARG A 23 -15.10 -2.87 1.99
N SER A 24 -15.36 -3.91 1.22
CA SER A 24 -15.06 -5.27 1.66
C SER A 24 -13.60 -5.33 2.08
N PRO A 25 -13.26 -6.08 3.14
CA PRO A 25 -11.87 -6.24 3.55
C PRO A 25 -11.02 -6.66 2.36
N LEU A 26 -9.82 -6.05 2.24
CA LEU A 26 -8.86 -6.45 1.21
C LEU A 26 -8.56 -7.94 1.35
N SER A 27 -8.57 -8.66 0.24
CA SER A 27 -8.31 -10.10 0.23
C SER A 27 -7.37 -10.49 -0.91
N VAL A 28 -6.74 -11.66 -0.74
CA VAL A 28 -5.87 -12.25 -1.77
C VAL A 28 -6.69 -12.47 -3.06
N GLY A 29 -6.08 -12.16 -4.20
CA GLY A 29 -6.69 -12.23 -5.53
C GLY A 29 -7.37 -10.94 -5.99
N GLN A 30 -7.66 -10.00 -5.09
CA GLN A 30 -8.22 -8.69 -5.47
C GLN A 30 -7.14 -7.76 -6.04
N GLN A 31 -7.57 -6.79 -6.85
CA GLN A 31 -6.71 -5.67 -7.24
C GLN A 31 -6.28 -4.89 -6.01
N ALA A 32 -4.98 -4.65 -5.89
CA ALA A 32 -4.44 -3.77 -4.86
C ALA A 32 -5.01 -2.36 -5.04
N PRO A 33 -5.57 -1.73 -4.00
CA PRO A 33 -6.05 -0.36 -4.09
C PRO A 33 -4.93 0.57 -4.56
N ASP A 34 -5.17 1.33 -5.61
CA ASP A 34 -4.20 2.34 -6.06
C ASP A 34 -4.11 3.47 -5.04
N PHE A 35 -2.95 4.07 -4.94
CA PHE A 35 -2.70 5.24 -4.10
C PHE A 35 -1.68 6.17 -4.74
N ILE A 36 -1.69 7.41 -4.31
CA ILE A 36 -0.64 8.40 -4.58
C ILE A 36 -0.23 8.98 -3.24
N THR A 37 1.06 8.95 -2.95
CA THR A 37 1.64 9.58 -1.76
C THR A 37 2.99 10.19 -2.10
N SER A 38 3.69 10.80 -1.13
CA SER A 38 5.02 11.35 -1.34
C SER A 38 6.09 10.51 -0.68
N ASP A 39 7.29 10.53 -1.24
CA ASP A 39 8.49 10.11 -0.53
C ASP A 39 8.96 11.21 0.45
N THR A 40 10.03 10.94 1.20
CA THR A 40 10.62 11.90 2.14
C THR A 40 11.39 13.05 1.47
N HIS A 41 11.48 13.07 0.15
CA HIS A 41 12.02 14.18 -0.65
C HIS A 41 10.93 15.04 -1.29
N GLY A 42 9.64 14.67 -1.10
CA GLY A 42 8.49 15.35 -1.68
C GLY A 42 8.14 14.90 -3.09
N ASN A 43 8.80 13.87 -3.65
CA ASN A 43 8.42 13.32 -4.94
C ASN A 43 7.14 12.51 -4.80
N MET A 44 6.21 12.71 -5.73
CA MET A 44 4.97 11.93 -5.76
C MET A 44 5.24 10.52 -6.28
N VAL A 45 4.67 9.54 -5.60
CA VAL A 45 4.80 8.11 -5.91
C VAL A 45 3.41 7.49 -5.99
N ALA A 46 3.11 6.85 -7.10
CA ALA A 46 1.85 6.14 -7.31
C ALA A 46 2.09 4.64 -7.48
N LEU A 47 1.26 3.80 -6.85
CA LEU A 47 1.40 2.34 -6.97
C LEU A 47 1.35 1.87 -8.43
N LYS A 48 0.51 2.49 -9.26
CA LYS A 48 0.37 2.17 -10.68
C LYS A 48 1.67 2.27 -11.50
N GLU A 49 2.65 3.07 -11.04
CA GLU A 49 3.95 3.22 -11.71
C GLU A 49 4.81 1.94 -11.64
N TYR A 50 4.45 1.04 -10.73
CA TYR A 50 5.13 -0.24 -10.54
C TYR A 50 4.39 -1.43 -11.18
N HIS A 51 3.37 -1.18 -12.01
CA HIS A 51 2.73 -2.23 -12.79
C HIS A 51 3.77 -3.01 -13.63
N GLY A 52 3.65 -4.32 -13.67
CA GLY A 52 4.63 -5.20 -14.33
C GLY A 52 5.80 -5.61 -13.44
N ARG A 53 5.87 -5.09 -12.21
CA ARG A 53 6.93 -5.42 -11.24
C ARG A 53 6.34 -6.07 -9.99
N PRO A 54 7.05 -7.02 -9.36
CA PRO A 54 6.67 -7.53 -8.05
C PRO A 54 6.87 -6.44 -6.98
N VAL A 55 5.83 -6.18 -6.17
CA VAL A 55 5.87 -5.14 -5.13
C VAL A 55 5.62 -5.75 -3.75
N VAL A 56 6.46 -5.40 -2.80
CA VAL A 56 6.23 -5.59 -1.37
C VAL A 56 5.87 -4.24 -0.76
N LEU A 57 4.62 -4.10 -0.32
CA LEU A 57 4.13 -2.91 0.35
C LEU A 57 4.16 -3.17 1.86
N ASN A 58 5.05 -2.49 2.57
CA ASN A 58 5.24 -2.66 4.02
C ASN A 58 4.79 -1.40 4.76
N PHE A 59 3.89 -1.57 5.73
CA PHE A 59 3.42 -0.50 6.63
C PHE A 59 4.18 -0.56 7.94
N TRP A 60 4.78 0.56 8.34
CA TRP A 60 5.66 0.66 9.49
C TRP A 60 5.58 2.04 10.17
N ALA A 61 6.28 2.21 11.29
CA ALA A 61 6.50 3.50 11.93
C ALA A 61 7.82 3.50 12.72
N THR A 62 8.40 4.67 12.98
CA THR A 62 9.66 4.84 13.72
C THR A 62 9.57 4.33 15.16
N TRP A 63 8.42 4.52 15.80
CA TRP A 63 8.13 4.06 17.18
C TRP A 63 7.82 2.57 17.28
N CYS A 64 7.60 1.87 16.15
CA CYS A 64 7.26 0.45 16.12
C CYS A 64 8.52 -0.42 16.25
N ALA A 65 8.80 -0.95 17.44
CA ALA A 65 9.98 -1.76 17.69
C ALA A 65 10.07 -3.04 16.81
N PRO A 66 8.98 -3.85 16.61
CA PRO A 66 9.03 -5.01 15.71
C PRO A 66 9.23 -4.60 14.24
N CYS A 67 8.74 -3.43 13.81
CA CYS A 67 8.98 -2.93 12.46
C CYS A 67 10.47 -2.69 12.22
N ARG A 68 11.17 -2.07 13.17
CA ARG A 68 12.63 -1.82 13.07
C ARG A 68 13.42 -3.12 12.92
N GLN A 69 13.02 -4.18 13.62
CA GLN A 69 13.65 -5.49 13.51
C GLN A 69 13.44 -6.11 12.12
N GLU A 70 12.27 -5.94 11.53
CA GLU A 70 11.93 -6.48 10.20
C GLU A 70 12.70 -5.74 9.08
N MET A 71 13.01 -4.44 9.23
CA MET A 71 13.67 -3.64 8.20
C MET A 71 14.98 -4.25 7.70
N SER A 72 15.80 -4.82 8.58
CA SER A 72 17.04 -5.49 8.18
C SER A 72 16.77 -6.73 7.32
N THR A 73 15.71 -7.47 7.61
CA THR A 73 15.23 -8.60 6.82
C THR A 73 14.76 -8.14 5.43
N LEU A 74 13.93 -7.11 5.38
CA LEU A 74 13.44 -6.55 4.12
C LEU A 74 14.59 -6.00 3.27
N GLN A 75 15.57 -5.33 3.89
CA GLN A 75 16.76 -4.86 3.18
C GLN A 75 17.58 -6.01 2.58
N ALA A 76 17.80 -7.08 3.33
CA ALA A 76 18.54 -8.24 2.83
C ALA A 76 17.84 -8.90 1.63
N VAL A 77 16.50 -8.98 1.69
CA VAL A 77 15.66 -9.49 0.60
C VAL A 77 15.69 -8.54 -0.60
N TYR A 78 15.55 -7.25 -0.37
CA TYR A 78 15.64 -6.23 -1.42
C TYR A 78 16.96 -6.33 -2.18
N THR A 79 18.08 -6.38 -1.46
CA THR A 79 19.41 -6.51 -2.06
C THR A 79 19.54 -7.78 -2.91
N ALA A 80 18.93 -8.88 -2.50
CA ALA A 80 18.98 -10.15 -3.22
C ALA A 80 18.11 -10.21 -4.49
N HIS A 81 17.08 -9.35 -4.59
CA HIS A 81 16.07 -9.46 -5.63
C HIS A 81 15.82 -8.16 -6.43
N GLN A 82 16.41 -7.02 -6.08
CA GLN A 82 16.21 -5.75 -6.79
C GLN A 82 16.58 -5.84 -8.28
N ASP A 83 17.65 -6.56 -8.61
CA ASP A 83 18.09 -6.79 -9.98
C ASP A 83 17.12 -7.67 -10.78
N LYS A 84 16.24 -8.39 -10.09
CA LYS A 84 15.14 -9.17 -10.67
C LYS A 84 13.82 -8.39 -10.72
N GLY A 85 13.87 -7.09 -10.45
CA GLY A 85 12.75 -6.17 -10.54
C GLY A 85 11.95 -5.99 -9.26
N LEU A 86 12.31 -6.62 -8.13
CA LEU A 86 11.59 -6.43 -6.86
C LEU A 86 11.58 -4.96 -6.44
N VAL A 87 10.41 -4.49 -6.04
CA VAL A 87 10.20 -3.17 -5.42
C VAL A 87 9.76 -3.37 -3.99
N ILE A 88 10.31 -2.58 -3.06
CA ILE A 88 9.78 -2.44 -1.70
C ILE A 88 9.32 -1.00 -1.52
N LEU A 89 8.04 -0.82 -1.17
CA LEU A 89 7.43 0.45 -0.82
C LEU A 89 7.13 0.44 0.68
N ALA A 90 7.96 1.15 1.45
CA ALA A 90 7.83 1.21 2.90
C ALA A 90 7.01 2.45 3.29
N ILE A 91 5.73 2.26 3.64
CA ILE A 91 4.80 3.33 4.01
C ILE A 91 4.92 3.61 5.50
N SER A 92 5.41 4.81 5.84
CA SER A 92 5.49 5.30 7.22
C SER A 92 4.15 5.88 7.66
N LEU A 93 3.65 5.45 8.82
CA LEU A 93 2.45 5.97 9.49
C LEU A 93 2.81 6.98 10.59
N ASP A 94 4.02 7.56 10.53
CA ASP A 94 4.45 8.58 11.48
C ASP A 94 3.71 9.89 11.23
N ALA A 95 2.78 10.23 12.11
CA ALA A 95 1.99 11.46 12.02
C ALA A 95 2.68 12.69 12.65
N ALA A 96 3.59 12.44 13.61
CA ALA A 96 4.28 13.50 14.37
C ALA A 96 5.69 13.80 13.85
N GLU A 97 6.32 12.84 13.14
CA GLU A 97 7.68 12.97 12.62
C GLU A 97 7.71 13.77 11.32
N SER A 98 8.72 14.59 11.15
CA SER A 98 8.98 15.23 9.87
C SER A 98 9.50 14.23 8.83
N PRO A 99 9.39 14.52 7.52
CA PRO A 99 9.96 13.69 6.47
C PRO A 99 11.47 13.41 6.66
N ASP A 100 12.22 14.40 7.17
CA ASP A 100 13.65 14.28 7.43
C ASP A 100 13.94 13.31 8.59
N GLU A 101 13.14 13.33 9.64
CA GLU A 101 13.27 12.41 10.77
C GLU A 101 12.95 10.98 10.36
N VAL A 102 11.88 10.75 9.59
CA VAL A 102 11.55 9.44 9.03
C VAL A 102 12.69 8.92 8.15
N ARG A 103 13.25 9.79 7.28
CA ARG A 103 14.37 9.43 6.41
C ARG A 103 15.63 9.11 7.21
N ALA A 104 15.98 9.93 8.18
CA ALA A 104 17.15 9.69 9.05
C ALA A 104 17.01 8.38 9.81
N HIS A 105 15.81 8.09 10.30
CA HIS A 105 15.53 6.86 11.04
C HIS A 105 15.74 5.63 10.16
N ILE A 106 15.08 5.54 8.99
CA ILE A 106 15.19 4.38 8.09
C ILE A 106 16.63 4.20 7.58
N THR A 107 17.34 5.31 7.31
CA THR A 107 18.75 5.29 6.91
C THR A 107 19.63 4.72 8.03
N SER A 108 19.37 5.06 9.29
CA SER A 108 20.10 4.52 10.44
C SER A 108 19.95 3.00 10.60
N LEU A 109 18.89 2.41 10.04
CA LEU A 109 18.66 0.97 9.98
C LEU A 109 19.36 0.29 8.79
N GLY A 110 20.12 1.05 7.98
CA GLY A 110 20.83 0.53 6.79
C GLY A 110 19.91 0.22 5.60
N VAL A 111 18.71 0.76 5.58
CA VAL A 111 17.73 0.56 4.51
C VAL A 111 18.00 1.52 3.36
N THR A 112 17.93 1.00 2.11
CA THR A 112 18.24 1.76 0.88
C THR A 112 17.01 2.02 -0.01
N PHE A 113 15.90 1.31 0.18
CA PHE A 113 14.64 1.67 -0.49
C PHE A 113 14.00 2.90 0.18
N PRO A 114 13.39 3.81 -0.61
CA PRO A 114 12.88 5.07 -0.09
C PRO A 114 11.64 4.85 0.77
N PRO A 115 11.53 5.53 1.94
CA PRO A 115 10.30 5.55 2.70
C PRO A 115 9.28 6.47 2.04
N LEU A 116 8.02 6.03 2.02
CA LEU A 116 6.86 6.80 1.63
C LEU A 116 6.10 7.27 2.87
N LEU A 117 5.33 8.34 2.75
CA LEU A 117 4.67 8.99 3.88
C LEU A 117 3.16 8.79 3.82
N ASP A 118 2.56 8.38 4.93
CA ASP A 118 1.10 8.34 5.09
C ASP A 118 0.69 8.87 6.48
N PRO A 119 1.02 10.14 6.80
CA PRO A 119 0.83 10.71 8.13
C PRO A 119 -0.65 10.79 8.55
N GLN A 120 -1.59 10.78 7.60
CA GLN A 120 -3.03 10.76 7.85
C GLN A 120 -3.62 9.35 7.87
N GLY A 121 -2.83 8.32 7.55
CA GLY A 121 -3.29 6.93 7.49
C GLY A 121 -4.27 6.65 6.34
N SER A 122 -4.27 7.45 5.30
CA SER A 122 -5.20 7.31 4.17
C SER A 122 -4.90 6.08 3.33
N VAL A 123 -3.63 5.82 3.04
CA VAL A 123 -3.20 4.60 2.34
C VAL A 123 -3.45 3.38 3.23
N ALA A 124 -3.07 3.44 4.51
CA ALA A 124 -3.32 2.38 5.47
C ALA A 124 -4.81 2.01 5.56
N ALA A 125 -5.69 3.01 5.57
CA ALA A 125 -7.15 2.79 5.58
C ALA A 125 -7.64 2.07 4.32
N HIS A 126 -7.10 2.38 3.12
CA HIS A 126 -7.44 1.70 1.88
C HIS A 126 -7.05 0.22 1.89
N TYR A 127 -5.98 -0.13 2.60
CA TYR A 127 -5.47 -1.48 2.75
C TYR A 127 -5.98 -2.19 4.00
N ASN A 128 -6.88 -1.55 4.79
CA ASN A 128 -7.40 -2.06 6.07
C ASN A 128 -6.28 -2.41 7.07
N ILE A 129 -5.25 -1.56 7.16
CA ILE A 129 -4.13 -1.75 8.07
C ILE A 129 -4.50 -1.19 9.44
N PHE A 130 -4.50 -2.06 10.46
CA PHE A 130 -4.81 -1.71 11.85
C PHE A 130 -3.67 -2.07 12.82
N LEU A 131 -2.71 -2.88 12.36
CA LEU A 131 -1.59 -3.36 13.16
C LEU A 131 -0.28 -3.20 12.40
N LEU A 132 0.82 -2.96 13.13
CA LEU A 132 2.16 -2.80 12.56
C LEU A 132 3.14 -3.85 13.15
N PRO A 133 4.06 -4.32 12.32
CA PRO A 133 4.12 -4.16 10.87
C PRO A 133 3.03 -4.94 10.14
N SER A 134 2.64 -4.47 8.98
CA SER A 134 1.78 -5.22 8.05
C SER A 134 2.38 -5.17 6.66
N THR A 135 2.41 -6.30 5.97
CA THR A 135 3.05 -6.42 4.65
C THR A 135 2.10 -7.05 3.64
N ILE A 136 1.98 -6.40 2.48
CA ILE A 136 1.16 -6.85 1.37
C ILE A 136 2.10 -7.19 0.20
N PHE A 137 1.94 -8.38 -0.36
CA PHE A 137 2.69 -8.83 -1.54
C PHE A 137 1.80 -8.68 -2.77
N ILE A 138 2.26 -7.90 -3.74
CA ILE A 138 1.50 -7.54 -4.93
C ILE A 138 2.18 -8.14 -6.16
N HIS A 139 1.41 -8.94 -6.89
CA HIS A 139 1.83 -9.56 -8.16
C HIS A 139 2.04 -8.47 -9.23
N PRO A 140 2.93 -8.66 -10.23
CA PRO A 140 3.10 -7.74 -11.36
C PRO A 140 1.82 -7.32 -12.08
N ALA A 141 0.78 -8.18 -12.06
CA ALA A 141 -0.55 -7.85 -12.58
C ALA A 141 -1.36 -6.88 -11.69
N GLY A 142 -0.81 -6.40 -10.57
CA GLY A 142 -1.46 -5.48 -9.65
C GLY A 142 -2.38 -6.16 -8.62
N THR A 143 -2.44 -7.49 -8.55
CA THR A 143 -3.30 -8.22 -7.61
C THR A 143 -2.56 -8.56 -6.31
N VAL A 144 -3.29 -8.55 -5.19
CA VAL A 144 -2.77 -8.99 -3.89
C VAL A 144 -2.52 -10.50 -3.93
N ALA A 145 -1.28 -10.92 -3.75
CA ALA A 145 -0.88 -12.32 -3.75
C ALA A 145 -0.79 -12.91 -2.33
N ALA A 146 -0.42 -12.09 -1.35
CA ALA A 146 -0.36 -12.48 0.06
C ALA A 146 -0.45 -11.25 0.96
N MET A 147 -0.85 -11.47 2.21
CA MET A 147 -0.90 -10.48 3.27
C MET A 147 -0.31 -11.10 4.54
N HIS A 148 0.48 -10.33 5.28
CA HIS A 148 1.06 -10.76 6.55
C HIS A 148 0.95 -9.66 7.60
N ILE A 149 0.57 -10.02 8.82
CA ILE A 149 0.49 -9.13 9.98
C ILE A 149 1.54 -9.58 10.99
N GLY A 150 2.34 -8.66 11.45
CA GLY A 150 3.46 -8.91 12.36
C GLY A 150 4.80 -9.00 11.63
N PRO A 151 5.92 -9.04 12.41
CA PRO A 151 7.25 -9.08 11.83
C PRO A 151 7.54 -10.44 11.16
N MET A 152 8.25 -10.41 10.04
CA MET A 152 8.67 -11.60 9.32
C MET A 152 10.19 -11.80 9.40
N ASN A 153 10.60 -13.06 9.50
CA ASN A 153 11.98 -13.46 9.21
C ASN A 153 12.19 -13.66 7.69
N ARG A 154 13.44 -13.79 7.28
CA ARG A 154 13.81 -13.94 5.86
C ARG A 154 13.09 -15.10 5.17
N ALA A 155 13.00 -16.26 5.80
CA ALA A 155 12.36 -17.44 5.21
C ALA A 155 10.86 -17.21 4.95
N GLN A 156 10.19 -16.45 5.83
CA GLN A 156 8.78 -16.10 5.67
C GLN A 156 8.60 -15.11 4.51
N VAL A 157 9.45 -14.07 4.39
CA VAL A 157 9.42 -13.12 3.27
C VAL A 157 9.66 -13.86 1.95
N GLU A 158 10.72 -14.67 1.87
CA GLU A 158 11.07 -15.45 0.66
C GLU A 158 9.92 -16.39 0.24
N LYS A 159 9.25 -17.01 1.20
CA LYS A 159 8.06 -17.85 0.93
C LYS A 159 6.95 -17.06 0.23
N HIS A 160 6.68 -15.82 0.66
CA HIS A 160 5.67 -14.99 0.02
C HIS A 160 6.13 -14.44 -1.34
N LEU A 161 7.44 -14.19 -1.51
CA LEU A 161 8.00 -13.73 -2.78
C LEU A 161 7.79 -14.72 -3.92
N VAL A 162 7.76 -16.03 -3.63
CA VAL A 162 7.49 -17.05 -4.65
C VAL A 162 6.21 -16.77 -5.43
N ALA A 163 5.21 -16.17 -4.80
CA ALA A 163 3.92 -15.87 -5.41
C ALA A 163 3.95 -14.64 -6.34
N ILE A 164 4.96 -13.78 -6.22
CA ILE A 164 5.01 -12.51 -6.97
C ILE A 164 6.22 -12.38 -7.88
N MET A 165 7.31 -13.12 -7.60
CA MET A 165 8.51 -13.08 -8.40
C MET A 165 8.34 -13.85 -9.72
N PRO A 166 8.98 -13.40 -10.82
CA PRO A 166 9.00 -14.15 -12.07
C PRO A 166 9.57 -15.56 -11.84
N GLN A 167 8.86 -16.58 -12.29
CA GLN A 167 9.39 -17.93 -12.30
C GLN A 167 10.58 -17.97 -13.25
N GLN A 168 11.73 -18.40 -12.76
CA GLN A 168 12.88 -18.64 -13.64
C GLN A 168 12.56 -19.89 -14.48
N GLY A 169 12.33 -19.67 -15.79
CA GLY A 169 12.18 -20.72 -16.78
C GLY A 169 13.52 -21.39 -17.07
#